data_bfb235db69493d06527dce894ca0f341
#
_entry.id   bfb235db69493d06527dce894ca0f341
#
_cell.length_a   1.000
_cell.length_b   1.000
_cell.length_c   1.000
_cell.angle_alpha   90.00
_cell.angle_beta   90.00
_cell.angle_gamma   90.00
#
_symmetry.space_group_name_H-M   'P 1'
#
loop_
_entity.id
_entity.type
_entity.pdbx_description
1 polymer ?
#
loop_
_entity_poly.entity_id
_entity_poly.type
_entity_poly.pdbx_seq_one_letter_code
_entity_poly.pdbx_strand_id
1 'polypeptide(L)'
;MAEAKHTPGPWWVEESGIRDRGGYICHTRPAQRYPDQEERFIKETVERAANKTLIAAAPDMLEASMKVLEWFEAEGDHSKADFYQRMQMCRDAEEMIRAAIAKATGQT
;
A
#
# COMPACT_ATOMS: atom_id res chain seq x y z
N MET A 1 -20.04 1.18 -5.30
CA MET A 1 -18.60 1.41 -5.15
C MET A 1 -18.00 1.99 -6.41
N ALA A 2 -17.08 2.92 -6.27
CA ALA A 2 -16.35 3.43 -7.40
C ALA A 2 -15.47 2.33 -8.01
N GLU A 3 -15.46 2.23 -9.32
CA GLU A 3 -14.59 1.30 -10.01
C GLU A 3 -13.15 1.80 -9.94
N ALA A 4 -12.21 0.92 -9.57
CA ALA A 4 -10.80 1.26 -9.53
C ALA A 4 -10.26 1.40 -10.95
N LYS A 5 -9.65 2.54 -11.25
CA LYS A 5 -9.09 2.85 -12.57
C LYS A 5 -7.58 2.76 -12.63
N HIS A 6 -6.94 2.52 -11.49
CA HIS A 6 -5.49 2.33 -11.43
C HIS A 6 -5.11 0.92 -11.90
N THR A 7 -3.86 0.74 -12.23
CA THR A 7 -3.32 -0.58 -12.56
C THR A 7 -3.50 -1.52 -11.36
N PRO A 8 -4.10 -2.71 -11.55
CA PRO A 8 -4.28 -3.64 -10.44
C PRO A 8 -2.96 -4.05 -9.79
N GLY A 9 -3.02 -4.26 -8.47
CA GLY A 9 -1.89 -4.85 -7.74
C GLY A 9 -1.77 -6.35 -8.00
N PRO A 10 -0.73 -6.98 -7.44
CA PRO A 10 0.26 -6.35 -6.57
C PRO A 10 1.29 -5.53 -7.34
N TRP A 11 1.81 -4.52 -6.67
CA TRP A 11 2.97 -3.75 -7.15
C TRP A 11 4.17 -4.10 -6.27
N TRP A 12 5.37 -4.00 -6.83
CA TRP A 12 6.59 -4.24 -6.07
C TRP A 12 7.69 -3.26 -6.45
N VAL A 13 8.69 -3.17 -5.58
CA VAL A 13 9.82 -2.26 -5.74
C VAL A 13 10.87 -2.91 -6.63
N GLU A 14 11.32 -2.17 -7.64
CA GLU A 14 12.49 -2.47 -8.44
C GLU A 14 13.52 -1.36 -8.25
N GLU A 15 14.75 -1.58 -8.72
CA GLU A 15 15.81 -0.59 -8.58
C GLU A 15 15.43 0.76 -9.18
N SER A 16 14.82 0.77 -10.36
CA SER A 16 14.48 2.00 -11.08
C SER A 16 13.04 2.45 -10.96
N GLY A 17 12.25 1.81 -10.12
CA GLY A 17 10.86 2.23 -9.94
C GLY A 17 9.96 1.21 -9.28
N ILE A 18 8.70 1.29 -9.62
CA ILE A 18 7.64 0.41 -9.13
C ILE A 18 7.08 -0.35 -10.32
N ARG A 19 6.92 -1.66 -10.18
CA ARG A 19 6.42 -2.53 -11.25
C ARG A 19 5.21 -3.34 -10.83
N ASP A 20 4.47 -3.78 -11.85
CA ASP A 20 3.54 -4.91 -11.76
C ASP A 20 3.97 -5.96 -12.80
N ARG A 21 3.12 -6.95 -13.06
CA ARG A 21 3.40 -8.02 -14.03
C ARG A 21 3.55 -7.51 -15.46
N GLY A 22 2.89 -6.42 -15.80
CA GLY A 22 2.87 -5.88 -17.16
C GLY A 22 3.97 -4.89 -17.47
N GLY A 23 4.66 -4.38 -16.45
CA GLY A 23 5.71 -3.40 -16.65
C GLY A 23 5.82 -2.39 -15.52
N TYR A 24 6.44 -1.26 -15.79
CA TYR A 24 6.63 -0.22 -14.80
C TYR A 24 5.35 0.61 -14.61
N ILE A 25 4.96 0.77 -13.34
CA ILE A 25 3.92 1.71 -12.95
C ILE A 25 4.49 3.13 -12.98
N CYS A 26 5.69 3.29 -12.45
CA CYS A 26 6.41 4.56 -12.48
C CYS A 26 7.91 4.30 -12.33
N HIS A 27 8.69 5.27 -12.78
CA HIS A 27 10.12 5.30 -12.53
C HIS A 27 10.42 6.28 -11.41
N THR A 28 11.45 5.98 -10.63
CA THR A 28 11.88 6.85 -9.53
C THR A 28 13.32 7.29 -9.78
N ARG A 29 13.62 8.50 -9.36
CA ARG A 29 14.98 9.03 -9.48
C ARG A 29 15.82 8.56 -8.31
N PRO A 30 17.07 8.13 -8.55
CA PRO A 30 17.98 7.85 -7.46
C PRO A 30 18.36 9.15 -6.75
N ALA A 31 18.88 9.02 -5.54
CA ALA A 31 19.44 10.16 -4.82
C ALA A 31 20.62 10.71 -5.62
N GLN A 32 20.76 12.02 -5.64
CA GLN A 32 21.85 12.68 -6.38
C GLN A 32 23.03 12.94 -5.44
N ARG A 33 24.24 12.62 -5.93
CA ARG A 33 25.45 12.95 -5.18
C ARG A 33 25.84 14.40 -5.44
N TYR A 34 26.24 15.07 -4.36
CA TYR A 34 26.80 16.41 -4.41
C TYR A 34 28.16 16.42 -3.75
N PRO A 35 29.14 17.18 -4.24
CA PRO A 35 30.44 17.27 -3.60
C PRO A 35 30.30 17.71 -2.13
N ASP A 36 31.03 17.05 -1.25
CA ASP A 36 31.07 17.35 0.19
C ASP A 36 29.72 17.26 0.94
N GLN A 37 28.74 16.54 0.37
CA GLN A 37 27.41 16.35 0.97
C GLN A 37 27.05 14.86 1.06
N GLU A 38 27.95 14.04 1.52
CA GLU A 38 27.73 12.59 1.62
C GLU A 38 26.58 12.24 2.59
N GLU A 39 26.46 12.95 3.69
CA GLU A 39 25.36 12.75 4.65
C GLU A 39 23.99 13.00 4.00
N ARG A 40 23.91 14.02 3.16
CA ARG A 40 22.70 14.33 2.39
C ARG A 40 22.35 13.19 1.43
N PHE A 41 23.37 12.66 0.74
CA PHE A 41 23.17 11.52 -0.18
C PHE A 41 22.65 10.29 0.56
N ILE A 42 23.25 9.96 1.70
CA ILE A 42 22.80 8.81 2.52
C ILE A 42 21.38 9.00 2.97
N LYS A 43 21.04 10.17 3.51
CA LYS A 43 19.68 10.48 3.97
C LYS A 43 18.65 10.36 2.84
N GLU A 44 18.94 10.97 1.68
CA GLU A 44 18.03 10.92 0.53
C GLU A 44 17.88 9.50 0.00
N THR A 45 18.95 8.69 0.01
CA THR A 45 18.87 7.30 -0.42
C THR A 45 17.90 6.50 0.45
N VAL A 46 17.98 6.68 1.77
CA VAL A 46 17.06 6.01 2.72
C VAL A 46 15.62 6.48 2.52
N GLU A 47 15.42 7.79 2.40
CA GLU A 47 14.08 8.34 2.19
C GLU A 47 13.44 7.86 0.88
N ARG A 48 14.22 7.81 -0.19
CA ARG A 48 13.71 7.35 -1.50
C ARG A 48 13.35 5.88 -1.48
N ALA A 49 14.14 5.06 -0.80
CA ALA A 49 13.83 3.63 -0.63
C ALA A 49 12.53 3.46 0.15
N ALA A 50 12.34 4.21 1.24
CA ALA A 50 11.11 4.18 2.03
C ALA A 50 9.91 4.67 1.20
N ASN A 51 10.09 5.71 0.41
CA ASN A 51 9.04 6.23 -0.48
C ASN A 51 8.60 5.19 -1.51
N LYS A 52 9.55 4.48 -2.12
CA LYS A 52 9.22 3.40 -3.07
C LYS A 52 8.41 2.29 -2.41
N THR A 53 8.82 1.88 -1.21
CA THR A 53 8.12 0.85 -0.44
C THR A 53 6.67 1.27 -0.16
N LEU A 54 6.48 2.52 0.25
CA LEU A 54 5.15 3.07 0.51
C LEU A 54 4.30 3.11 -0.76
N ILE A 55 4.86 3.60 -1.87
CA ILE A 55 4.14 3.68 -3.14
C ILE A 55 3.73 2.27 -3.62
N ALA A 56 4.62 1.31 -3.52
CA ALA A 56 4.35 -0.07 -3.95
C ALA A 56 3.22 -0.72 -3.13
N ALA A 57 2.97 -0.26 -1.91
CA ALA A 57 1.89 -0.75 -1.07
C ALA A 57 0.54 -0.08 -1.34
N ALA A 58 0.47 0.93 -2.22
CA ALA A 58 -0.75 1.70 -2.45
C ALA A 58 -1.96 0.85 -2.85
N PRO A 59 -1.87 -0.12 -3.79
CA PRO A 59 -3.03 -0.96 -4.11
C PRO A 59 -3.51 -1.78 -2.92
N ASP A 60 -2.59 -2.32 -2.12
CA ASP A 60 -2.92 -3.12 -0.93
C ASP A 60 -3.60 -2.25 0.11
N MET A 61 -3.13 -1.02 0.30
CA MET A 61 -3.73 -0.07 1.25
C MET A 61 -5.12 0.36 0.82
N LEU A 62 -5.33 0.59 -0.47
CA LEU A 62 -6.64 0.93 -1.00
C LEU A 62 -7.62 -0.22 -0.79
N GLU A 63 -7.20 -1.44 -1.14
CA GLU A 63 -8.02 -2.64 -0.98
C GLU A 63 -8.40 -2.87 0.49
N ALA A 64 -7.44 -2.74 1.39
CA ALA A 64 -7.68 -2.86 2.83
C ALA A 64 -8.64 -1.78 3.33
N SER A 65 -8.49 -0.54 2.85
CA SER A 65 -9.37 0.57 3.21
C SER A 65 -10.82 0.33 2.74
N MET A 66 -10.98 -0.23 1.54
CA MET A 66 -12.31 -0.59 1.02
C MET A 66 -12.95 -1.69 1.86
N LYS A 67 -12.18 -2.66 2.35
CA LYS A 67 -12.70 -3.71 3.25
C LYS A 67 -13.13 -3.14 4.60
N VAL A 68 -12.39 -2.20 5.14
CA VAL A 68 -12.76 -1.51 6.38
C VAL A 68 -14.07 -0.75 6.19
N LEU A 69 -14.21 -0.02 5.08
CA LEU A 69 -15.43 0.72 4.80
C LEU A 69 -16.64 -0.21 4.66
N GLU A 70 -16.47 -1.34 3.98
CA GLU A 70 -17.50 -2.37 3.83
C GLU A 70 -17.98 -2.86 5.18
N TRP A 71 -17.06 -3.12 6.11
CA TRP A 71 -17.39 -3.53 7.46
C TRP A 71 -18.14 -2.43 8.22
N PHE A 72 -17.69 -1.17 8.15
CA PHE A 72 -18.38 -0.05 8.78
C PHE A 72 -19.81 0.11 8.25
N GLU A 73 -20.01 -0.06 6.95
CA GLU A 73 -21.34 0.02 6.36
C GLU A 73 -22.24 -1.11 6.86
N ALA A 74 -21.70 -2.31 7.01
CA ALA A 74 -22.44 -3.45 7.55
C ALA A 74 -22.80 -3.25 9.03
N GLU A 75 -21.91 -2.63 9.82
CA GLU A 75 -22.20 -2.29 11.21
C GLU A 75 -23.30 -1.20 11.31
N GLY A 76 -23.36 -0.30 10.34
CA GLY A 76 -24.39 0.73 10.29
C GLY A 76 -25.75 0.25 9.77
N ASP A 77 -25.80 -0.89 9.10
CA ASP A 77 -27.03 -1.46 8.54
C ASP A 77 -27.00 -2.99 8.64
N HIS A 78 -27.59 -3.52 9.69
CA HIS A 78 -27.55 -4.95 9.98
C HIS A 78 -28.33 -5.81 8.97
N SER A 79 -29.07 -5.21 8.05
CA SER A 79 -29.71 -5.95 6.96
C SER A 79 -28.70 -6.45 5.92
N LYS A 80 -27.50 -5.87 5.88
CA LYS A 80 -26.46 -6.24 4.90
C LYS A 80 -25.71 -7.49 5.30
N ALA A 81 -25.56 -7.76 6.60
CA ALA A 81 -24.81 -8.91 7.10
C ALA A 81 -25.24 -9.23 8.53
N ASP A 82 -25.29 -10.51 8.88
CA ASP A 82 -25.59 -10.94 10.23
C ASP A 82 -24.38 -10.73 11.16
N PHE A 83 -24.57 -11.03 12.45
CA PHE A 83 -23.50 -10.84 13.45
C PHE A 83 -22.22 -11.60 13.12
N TYR A 84 -22.34 -12.87 12.72
CA TYR A 84 -21.17 -13.69 12.40
C TYR A 84 -20.46 -13.19 11.16
N GLN A 85 -21.20 -12.79 10.15
CA GLN A 85 -20.64 -12.19 8.96
C GLN A 85 -19.89 -10.90 9.26
N ARG A 86 -20.48 -10.04 10.11
CA ARG A 86 -19.81 -8.79 10.52
C ARG A 86 -18.54 -9.04 11.32
N MET A 87 -18.54 -10.06 12.20
CA MET A 87 -17.32 -10.45 12.92
C MET A 87 -16.22 -10.90 11.96
N GLN A 88 -16.57 -11.69 10.95
CA GLN A 88 -15.61 -12.15 9.96
C GLN A 88 -15.10 -10.99 9.11
N MET A 89 -15.97 -10.08 8.71
CA MET A 89 -15.59 -8.86 7.97
C MET A 89 -14.60 -8.01 8.78
N CYS A 90 -14.82 -7.86 10.06
CA CYS A 90 -13.92 -7.14 10.95
C CYS A 90 -12.54 -7.79 11.00
N ARG A 91 -12.48 -9.10 11.16
CA ARG A 91 -11.21 -9.85 11.19
C ARG A 91 -10.47 -9.75 9.87
N ASP A 92 -11.18 -9.92 8.77
CA ASP A 92 -10.57 -9.84 7.44
C ASP A 92 -10.02 -8.43 7.17
N ALA A 93 -10.77 -7.40 7.55
CA ALA A 93 -10.34 -6.01 7.41
C ALA A 93 -9.10 -5.73 8.26
N GLU A 94 -9.07 -6.20 9.51
CA GLU A 94 -7.91 -6.04 10.38
C GLU A 94 -6.68 -6.72 9.80
N GLU A 95 -6.83 -7.96 9.33
CA GLU A 95 -5.73 -8.73 8.75
C GLU A 95 -5.17 -8.02 7.50
N MET A 96 -6.04 -7.53 6.63
CA MET A 96 -5.64 -6.81 5.42
C MET A 96 -4.93 -5.50 5.75
N ILE A 97 -5.42 -4.75 6.73
CA ILE A 97 -4.79 -3.50 7.17
C ILE A 97 -3.40 -3.76 7.74
N ARG A 98 -3.26 -4.78 8.59
CA ARG A 98 -1.96 -5.13 9.16
C ARG A 98 -0.97 -5.53 8.08
N ALA A 99 -1.39 -6.34 7.13
CA ALA A 99 -0.55 -6.76 6.00
C ALA A 99 -0.15 -5.57 5.12
N ALA A 100 -1.09 -4.67 4.84
CA ALA A 100 -0.82 -3.48 4.03
C ALA A 100 0.17 -2.53 4.72
N ILE A 101 0.02 -2.32 6.02
CA ILE A 101 0.93 -1.50 6.82
C ILE A 101 2.33 -2.12 6.83
N ALA A 102 2.43 -3.44 7.04
CA ALA A 102 3.71 -4.15 7.03
C ALA A 102 4.42 -3.98 5.69
N LYS A 103 3.69 -4.11 4.59
CA LYS A 103 4.23 -3.89 3.24
C LYS A 103 4.68 -2.44 3.05
N ALA A 104 3.85 -1.48 3.47
CA ALA A 104 4.14 -0.05 3.31
C ALA A 104 5.35 0.41 4.13
N THR A 105 5.64 -0.27 5.22
CA THR A 105 6.77 0.05 6.11
C THR A 105 7.98 -0.85 5.91
N GLY A 106 7.91 -1.79 4.96
CA GLY A 106 9.02 -2.69 4.67
C GLY A 106 9.23 -3.79 5.72
N GLN A 107 8.19 -4.16 6.47
CA GLN A 107 8.28 -5.15 7.55
C GLN A 107 7.82 -6.56 7.14
N THR A 108 7.68 -6.79 5.88
CA THR A 108 7.27 -8.11 5.36
C THR A 108 8.47 -9.01 5.08
#